data_fbbbb19d2e47ea2bd2eb386868fc696a
#
_entry.id   fbbbb19d2e47ea2bd2eb386868fc696a
#
_cell.length_a   1.000
_cell.length_b   1.000
_cell.length_c   1.000
_cell.angle_alpha   90.00
_cell.angle_beta   90.00
_cell.angle_gamma   90.00
#
_symmetry.space_group_name_H-M   'P 1'
#
loop_
_entity.id
_entity.type
_entity.pdbx_description
1 polymer ?
#
loop_
_entity_poly.entity_id
_entity_poly.type
_entity_poly.pdbx_seq_one_letter_code
_entity_poly.pdbx_strand_id
1 'polypeptide(L)'
;MAIASGSASPVEYDDAIVRLFFIATVTWALVGMLVGVFIALELAWWPANMGIAQLTFGRLRPLHTNAVIFAFCGNICFTGIYYSMQRLLKVRMWNDTLSRLHFWGWQLIIVSAALTLPLGLTQTHEYAELIWPIDWAITLVWVIFAINFFGTIATRRVDHLYVAIWFYMSFVITIAVLHIVNNIQIPATLTRSYQIGRAHV
;
A
#
# COMPACT_ATOMS: atom_id res chain seq x y z
N MET A 1 -27.85 35.99 -30.73
CA MET A 1 -26.62 35.99 -29.94
C MET A 1 -26.25 34.52 -29.67
N ALA A 2 -25.36 33.96 -30.48
CA ALA A 2 -25.01 32.53 -30.39
C ALA A 2 -24.04 32.37 -29.19
N ILE A 3 -24.46 31.60 -28.19
CA ILE A 3 -23.61 31.19 -27.09
C ILE A 3 -22.62 30.18 -27.70
N ALA A 4 -21.36 30.60 -27.83
CA ALA A 4 -20.28 29.70 -28.22
C ALA A 4 -20.19 28.61 -27.15
N SER A 5 -20.62 27.42 -27.44
CA SER A 5 -20.36 26.21 -26.66
C SER A 5 -18.87 25.92 -26.82
N GLY A 6 -18.06 26.47 -25.90
CA GLY A 6 -16.66 26.10 -25.79
C GLY A 6 -16.59 24.61 -25.45
N SER A 7 -16.26 23.80 -26.45
CA SER A 7 -16.00 22.38 -26.27
C SER A 7 -14.81 22.25 -25.31
N ALA A 8 -15.10 21.87 -24.06
CA ALA A 8 -14.04 21.54 -23.12
C ALA A 8 -13.14 20.48 -23.77
N SER A 9 -11.83 20.73 -23.83
CA SER A 9 -10.88 19.79 -24.39
C SER A 9 -11.03 18.42 -23.69
N PRO A 10 -11.00 17.31 -24.42
CA PRO A 10 -11.12 15.99 -23.84
C PRO A 10 -10.02 15.78 -22.78
N VAL A 11 -10.42 15.20 -21.65
CA VAL A 11 -9.47 14.92 -20.55
C VAL A 11 -8.71 13.64 -20.90
N GLU A 12 -7.41 13.72 -21.00
CA GLU A 12 -6.53 12.56 -21.12
C GLU A 12 -6.20 12.01 -19.72
N TYR A 13 -6.69 10.82 -19.42
CA TYR A 13 -6.45 10.15 -18.14
C TYR A 13 -5.12 9.37 -18.12
N ASP A 14 -4.49 9.25 -16.97
CA ASP A 14 -3.32 8.38 -16.78
C ASP A 14 -3.77 6.94 -16.50
N ASP A 15 -4.10 6.21 -17.56
CA ASP A 15 -4.43 4.79 -17.45
C ASP A 15 -3.18 3.89 -17.35
N ALA A 16 -1.99 4.44 -17.60
CA ALA A 16 -0.74 3.70 -17.46
C ALA A 16 -0.47 3.33 -15.99
N ILE A 17 -0.64 4.29 -15.06
CA ILE A 17 -0.47 4.03 -13.63
C ILE A 17 -1.51 3.05 -13.09
N VAL A 18 -2.77 3.14 -13.56
CA VAL A 18 -3.85 2.21 -13.21
C VAL A 18 -3.48 0.79 -13.61
N ARG A 19 -2.95 0.62 -14.83
CA ARG A 19 -2.53 -0.68 -15.36
C ARG A 19 -1.35 -1.26 -14.56
N LEU A 20 -0.40 -0.42 -14.16
CA LEU A 20 0.73 -0.85 -13.32
C LEU A 20 0.26 -1.40 -11.96
N PHE A 21 -0.61 -0.67 -11.26
CA PHE A 21 -1.18 -1.13 -10.00
C PHE A 21 -2.04 -2.39 -10.17
N PHE A 22 -2.79 -2.50 -11.26
CA PHE A 22 -3.59 -3.69 -11.55
C PHE A 22 -2.73 -4.93 -11.78
N ILE A 23 -1.65 -4.82 -12.58
CA ILE A 23 -0.71 -5.92 -12.80
C ILE A 23 -0.05 -6.32 -11.48
N ALA A 24 0.40 -5.34 -10.68
CA ALA A 24 0.96 -5.61 -9.35
C ALA A 24 -0.04 -6.31 -8.43
N THR A 25 -1.32 -5.92 -8.47
CA THR A 25 -2.40 -6.58 -7.72
C THR A 25 -2.46 -8.08 -8.06
N VAL A 26 -2.52 -8.44 -9.33
CA VAL A 26 -2.60 -9.85 -9.76
C VAL A 26 -1.34 -10.61 -9.36
N THR A 27 -0.17 -10.00 -9.55
CA THR A 27 1.12 -10.60 -9.19
C THR A 27 1.19 -10.92 -7.70
N TRP A 28 0.89 -9.94 -6.84
CA TRP A 28 0.95 -10.13 -5.39
C TRP A 28 -0.19 -10.99 -4.84
N ALA A 29 -1.34 -11.03 -5.51
CA ALA A 29 -2.40 -12.00 -5.20
C ALA A 29 -1.89 -13.44 -5.36
N LEU A 30 -1.27 -13.74 -6.49
CA LEU A 30 -0.72 -15.07 -6.76
C LEU A 30 0.37 -15.43 -5.75
N VAL A 31 1.33 -14.53 -5.52
CA VAL A 31 2.43 -14.77 -4.56
C VAL A 31 1.88 -14.96 -3.14
N GLY A 32 1.01 -14.07 -2.67
CA GLY A 32 0.43 -14.14 -1.34
C GLY A 32 -0.38 -15.43 -1.13
N MET A 33 -1.20 -15.83 -2.10
CA MET A 33 -1.99 -17.06 -2.02
C MET A 33 -1.10 -18.31 -2.05
N LEU A 34 -0.03 -18.33 -2.87
CA LEU A 34 0.91 -19.47 -2.89
C LEU A 34 1.62 -19.62 -1.54
N VAL A 35 2.04 -18.54 -0.90
CA VAL A 35 2.59 -18.59 0.46
C VAL A 35 1.55 -19.14 1.44
N GLY A 36 0.28 -18.73 1.30
CA GLY A 36 -0.83 -19.24 2.12
C GLY A 36 -1.04 -20.75 1.97
N VAL A 37 -1.01 -21.26 0.74
CA VAL A 37 -1.10 -22.71 0.48
C VAL A 37 0.08 -23.45 1.09
N PHE A 38 1.30 -22.87 0.99
CA PHE A 38 2.48 -23.49 1.56
C PHE A 38 2.42 -23.58 3.09
N ILE A 39 2.05 -22.51 3.79
CA ILE A 39 1.91 -22.55 5.26
C ILE A 39 0.75 -23.45 5.70
N ALA A 40 -0.32 -23.57 4.90
CA ALA A 40 -1.39 -24.53 5.17
C ALA A 40 -0.90 -25.98 5.04
N LEU A 41 -0.02 -26.27 4.07
CA LEU A 41 0.63 -27.56 3.94
C LEU A 41 1.52 -27.87 5.15
N GLU A 42 2.26 -26.90 5.68
CA GLU A 42 3.08 -27.07 6.89
C GLU A 42 2.24 -27.45 8.12
N LEU A 43 1.01 -26.92 8.25
CA LEU A 43 0.11 -27.30 9.32
C LEU A 43 -0.35 -28.78 9.22
N ALA A 44 -0.47 -29.30 8.00
CA ALA A 44 -0.83 -30.69 7.76
C ALA A 44 0.40 -31.63 7.77
N TRP A 45 1.54 -31.13 7.33
CA TRP A 45 2.78 -31.88 7.17
C TRP A 45 3.99 -30.99 7.40
N TRP A 46 4.42 -30.87 8.66
CA TRP A 46 5.49 -29.97 9.08
C TRP A 46 6.84 -30.16 8.35
N PRO A 47 7.24 -31.38 7.85
CA PRO A 47 8.49 -31.52 7.10
C PRO A 47 8.51 -30.78 5.76
N ALA A 48 7.39 -30.19 5.32
CA ALA A 48 7.34 -29.37 4.12
C ALA A 48 8.33 -28.20 4.15
N ASN A 49 8.69 -27.69 5.33
CA ASN A 49 9.69 -26.63 5.48
C ASN A 49 11.14 -27.09 5.23
N MET A 50 11.37 -28.41 5.01
CA MET A 50 12.68 -28.98 4.71
C MET A 50 13.76 -28.68 5.77
N GLY A 51 13.38 -28.34 7.00
CA GLY A 51 14.29 -27.93 8.05
C GLY A 51 14.92 -26.54 7.84
N ILE A 52 14.41 -25.75 6.88
CA ILE A 52 14.90 -24.41 6.57
C ILE A 52 14.19 -23.39 7.45
N ALA A 53 14.93 -22.69 8.29
CA ALA A 53 14.37 -21.74 9.26
C ALA A 53 13.50 -20.65 8.61
N GLN A 54 13.88 -20.16 7.43
CA GLN A 54 13.18 -19.12 6.68
C GLN A 54 11.82 -19.58 6.13
N LEU A 55 11.64 -20.88 5.96
CA LEU A 55 10.40 -21.48 5.44
C LEU A 55 9.45 -21.95 6.54
N THR A 56 9.79 -21.79 7.81
CA THR A 56 8.92 -22.21 8.91
C THR A 56 7.62 -21.40 8.96
N PHE A 57 6.54 -22.03 9.38
CA PHE A 57 5.22 -21.41 9.55
C PHE A 57 5.28 -20.08 10.30
N GLY A 58 6.04 -20.00 11.41
CA GLY A 58 6.17 -18.79 12.22
C GLY A 58 6.78 -17.60 11.48
N ARG A 59 7.59 -17.85 10.44
CA ARG A 59 8.20 -16.79 9.59
C ARG A 59 7.38 -16.47 8.36
N LEU A 60 6.71 -17.46 7.79
CA LEU A 60 5.91 -17.27 6.59
C LEU A 60 4.48 -16.77 6.88
N ARG A 61 3.93 -17.03 8.07
CA ARG A 61 2.60 -16.50 8.45
C ARG A 61 2.54 -14.97 8.38
N PRO A 62 3.45 -14.20 9.03
CA PRO A 62 3.47 -12.75 8.87
C PRO A 62 3.66 -12.29 7.43
N LEU A 63 4.52 -13.00 6.67
CA LEU A 63 4.71 -12.72 5.25
C LEU A 63 3.42 -12.88 4.46
N HIS A 64 2.71 -13.99 4.65
CA HIS A 64 1.41 -14.23 4.00
C HIS A 64 0.40 -13.14 4.34
N THR A 65 0.24 -12.83 5.61
CA THR A 65 -0.71 -11.81 6.08
C THR A 65 -0.41 -10.43 5.48
N ASN A 66 0.85 -10.00 5.54
CA ASN A 66 1.27 -8.73 4.94
C ASN A 66 1.12 -8.72 3.41
N ALA A 67 1.43 -9.84 2.74
CA ALA A 67 1.26 -9.96 1.30
C ALA A 67 -0.21 -9.83 0.88
N VAL A 68 -1.13 -10.46 1.59
CA VAL A 68 -2.57 -10.39 1.26
C VAL A 68 -3.14 -9.01 1.59
N ILE A 69 -2.85 -8.46 2.77
CA ILE A 69 -3.47 -7.20 3.21
C ILE A 69 -2.82 -6.00 2.51
N PHE A 70 -1.50 -5.90 2.50
CA PHE A 70 -0.82 -4.70 2.02
C PHE A 70 -0.38 -4.81 0.56
N ALA A 71 0.15 -5.96 0.14
CA ALA A 71 0.59 -6.09 -1.23
C ALA A 71 -0.58 -6.33 -2.19
N PHE A 72 -1.48 -7.27 -1.93
CA PHE A 72 -2.63 -7.51 -2.78
C PHE A 72 -3.72 -6.44 -2.58
N CYS A 73 -4.32 -6.33 -1.38
CA CYS A 73 -5.43 -5.40 -1.15
C CYS A 73 -4.98 -3.94 -1.28
N GLY A 74 -3.76 -3.59 -0.89
CA GLY A 74 -3.23 -2.23 -1.08
C GLY A 74 -3.17 -1.85 -2.56
N ASN A 75 -2.60 -2.70 -3.42
CA ASN A 75 -2.50 -2.42 -4.85
C ASN A 75 -3.88 -2.35 -5.54
N ILE A 76 -4.87 -3.19 -5.17
CA ILE A 76 -6.22 -3.10 -5.75
C ILE A 76 -6.95 -1.83 -5.30
N CYS A 77 -6.78 -1.41 -4.05
CA CYS A 77 -7.32 -0.13 -3.58
C CYS A 77 -6.73 1.05 -4.37
N PHE A 78 -5.42 1.08 -4.57
CA PHE A 78 -4.79 2.11 -5.40
C PHE A 78 -5.25 2.05 -6.85
N THR A 79 -5.38 0.86 -7.43
CA THR A 79 -5.98 0.69 -8.77
C THR A 79 -7.34 1.37 -8.86
N GLY A 80 -8.22 1.09 -7.90
CA GLY A 80 -9.56 1.65 -7.82
C GLY A 80 -9.57 3.17 -7.65
N ILE A 81 -8.73 3.68 -6.75
CA ILE A 81 -8.62 5.12 -6.48
C ILE A 81 -8.09 5.86 -7.71
N TYR A 82 -6.95 5.44 -8.28
CA TYR A 82 -6.37 6.08 -9.45
C TYR A 82 -7.30 6.05 -10.67
N TYR A 83 -8.05 4.96 -10.85
CA TYR A 83 -9.02 4.84 -11.93
C TYR A 83 -10.23 5.75 -11.72
N SER A 84 -10.92 5.60 -10.61
CA SER A 84 -12.20 6.27 -10.38
C SER A 84 -12.05 7.76 -10.10
N MET A 85 -11.02 8.17 -9.37
CA MET A 85 -10.78 9.55 -8.99
C MET A 85 -10.62 10.46 -10.22
N GLN A 86 -9.81 10.08 -11.20
CA GLN A 86 -9.63 10.84 -12.41
C GLN A 86 -10.96 11.05 -13.17
N ARG A 87 -11.79 10.02 -13.21
CA ARG A 87 -13.09 10.04 -13.93
C ARG A 87 -14.17 10.79 -13.18
N LEU A 88 -14.23 10.64 -11.86
CA LEU A 88 -15.20 11.35 -11.01
C LEU A 88 -14.87 12.85 -10.91
N LEU A 89 -13.60 13.22 -10.89
CA LEU A 89 -13.15 14.61 -10.81
C LEU A 89 -12.97 15.24 -12.20
N LYS A 90 -13.08 14.44 -13.28
CA LYS A 90 -12.87 14.85 -14.69
C LYS A 90 -11.52 15.55 -14.90
N VAL A 91 -10.47 15.02 -14.28
CA VAL A 91 -9.11 15.56 -14.34
C VAL A 91 -8.09 14.44 -14.30
N ARG A 92 -6.95 14.61 -14.98
CA ARG A 92 -5.79 13.74 -14.83
C ARG A 92 -5.22 13.87 -13.43
N MET A 93 -4.52 12.84 -12.93
CA MET A 93 -3.78 12.94 -11.67
C MET A 93 -2.89 14.18 -11.66
N TRP A 94 -2.82 14.86 -10.53
CA TRP A 94 -2.12 16.15 -10.41
C TRP A 94 -0.65 16.10 -10.87
N ASN A 95 0.04 15.00 -10.58
CA ASN A 95 1.44 14.85 -10.97
C ASN A 95 1.78 13.37 -11.27
N ASP A 96 2.18 13.11 -12.52
CA ASP A 96 2.53 11.76 -12.99
C ASP A 96 3.82 11.23 -12.33
N THR A 97 4.76 12.11 -12.01
CA THR A 97 6.00 11.72 -11.31
C THR A 97 5.69 11.21 -9.91
N LEU A 98 4.82 11.90 -9.16
CA LEU A 98 4.37 11.44 -7.84
C LEU A 98 3.60 10.13 -7.93
N SER A 99 2.78 9.94 -8.98
CA SER A 99 2.10 8.67 -9.23
C SER A 99 3.08 7.51 -9.40
N ARG A 100 4.14 7.72 -10.19
CA ARG A 100 5.19 6.72 -10.42
C ARG A 100 6.06 6.48 -9.20
N LEU A 101 6.41 7.54 -8.45
CA LEU A 101 7.16 7.41 -7.19
C LEU A 101 6.34 6.64 -6.15
N HIS A 102 5.04 6.90 -6.06
CA HIS A 102 4.14 6.13 -5.20
C HIS A 102 4.13 4.65 -5.60
N PHE A 103 3.96 4.34 -6.88
CA PHE A 103 3.93 2.96 -7.37
C PHE A 103 5.23 2.22 -7.04
N TRP A 104 6.37 2.74 -7.48
CA TRP A 104 7.66 2.08 -7.30
C TRP A 104 8.10 2.03 -5.84
N GLY A 105 7.83 3.11 -5.08
CA GLY A 105 8.07 3.14 -3.64
C GLY A 105 7.27 2.06 -2.91
N TRP A 106 5.99 1.89 -3.27
CA TRP A 106 5.14 0.85 -2.71
C TRP A 106 5.63 -0.56 -3.06
N GLN A 107 6.04 -0.81 -4.31
CA GLN A 107 6.61 -2.11 -4.70
C GLN A 107 7.93 -2.39 -3.95
N LEU A 108 8.79 -1.39 -3.80
CA LEU A 108 10.04 -1.53 -3.04
C LEU A 108 9.79 -1.91 -1.58
N ILE A 109 8.79 -1.30 -0.93
CA ILE A 109 8.36 -1.63 0.43
C ILE A 109 7.93 -3.09 0.51
N ILE A 110 7.08 -3.54 -0.42
CA ILE A 110 6.59 -4.93 -0.45
C ILE A 110 7.77 -5.92 -0.59
N VAL A 111 8.69 -5.67 -1.50
CA VAL A 111 9.87 -6.52 -1.69
C VAL A 111 10.75 -6.52 -0.44
N SER A 112 10.96 -5.36 0.19
CA SER A 112 11.73 -5.24 1.44
C SER A 112 11.08 -6.06 2.57
N ALA A 113 9.76 -5.99 2.72
CA ALA A 113 9.01 -6.82 3.67
C ALA A 113 9.14 -8.32 3.35
N ALA A 114 9.04 -8.69 2.07
CA ALA A 114 9.17 -10.08 1.63
C ALA A 114 10.55 -10.67 1.91
N LEU A 115 11.58 -9.84 2.00
CA LEU A 115 12.93 -10.28 2.35
C LEU A 115 13.15 -10.31 3.88
N THR A 116 12.70 -9.27 4.59
CA THR A 116 12.99 -9.12 6.03
C THR A 116 12.21 -10.10 6.91
N LEU A 117 10.93 -10.35 6.59
CA LEU A 117 10.09 -11.22 7.42
C LEU A 117 10.60 -12.67 7.48
N PRO A 118 10.92 -13.37 6.36
CA PRO A 118 11.49 -14.71 6.41
C PRO A 118 12.87 -14.77 7.09
N LEU A 119 13.66 -13.69 7.00
CA LEU A 119 14.95 -13.60 7.69
C LEU A 119 14.80 -13.41 9.20
N GLY A 120 13.58 -13.13 9.68
CA GLY A 120 13.30 -12.89 11.10
C GLY A 120 13.67 -11.49 11.57
N LEU A 121 13.86 -10.56 10.63
CA LEU A 121 13.97 -9.14 10.91
C LEU A 121 12.56 -8.57 11.03
N THR A 122 11.95 -8.76 12.19
CA THR A 122 10.54 -8.47 12.43
C THR A 122 10.31 -7.97 13.84
N GLN A 123 9.21 -7.27 14.04
CA GLN A 123 8.68 -6.87 15.35
C GLN A 123 7.66 -7.92 15.82
N THR A 124 7.42 -7.98 17.12
CA THR A 124 6.46 -8.93 17.71
C THR A 124 5.02 -8.48 17.66
N HIS A 125 4.75 -7.34 17.02
CA HIS A 125 3.44 -6.74 16.98
C HIS A 125 2.67 -7.17 15.74
N GLU A 126 1.52 -7.80 15.92
CA GLU A 126 0.65 -8.25 14.83
C GLU A 126 0.16 -7.05 13.99
N TYR A 127 0.25 -7.18 12.66
CA TYR A 127 0.01 -6.13 11.65
C TYR A 127 0.95 -4.91 11.71
N ALA A 128 1.99 -4.96 12.52
CA ALA A 128 3.06 -3.98 12.60
C ALA A 128 4.41 -4.70 12.78
N GLU A 129 4.58 -5.81 12.05
CA GLU A 129 5.76 -6.67 12.15
C GLU A 129 6.99 -6.11 11.47
N LEU A 130 6.86 -5.04 10.66
CA LEU A 130 7.94 -4.50 9.86
C LEU A 130 8.96 -3.76 10.74
N ILE A 131 10.22 -3.76 10.32
CA ILE A 131 11.28 -3.00 10.99
C ILE A 131 11.13 -1.51 10.71
N TRP A 132 11.56 -0.67 11.63
CA TRP A 132 11.38 0.78 11.61
C TRP A 132 11.80 1.50 10.30
N PRO A 133 12.85 1.08 9.55
CA PRO A 133 13.18 1.73 8.28
C PRO A 133 12.09 1.52 7.21
N ILE A 134 11.43 0.37 7.23
CA ILE A 134 10.32 0.07 6.31
C ILE A 134 9.09 0.89 6.71
N ASP A 135 8.79 1.05 8.01
CA ASP A 135 7.69 1.88 8.49
C ASP A 135 7.86 3.36 8.10
N TRP A 136 9.08 3.89 8.17
CA TRP A 136 9.38 5.22 7.67
C TRP A 136 9.24 5.34 6.15
N ALA A 137 9.65 4.31 5.41
CA ALA A 137 9.45 4.26 3.96
C ALA A 137 7.96 4.25 3.59
N ILE A 138 7.13 3.50 4.33
CA ILE A 138 5.67 3.50 4.18
C ILE A 138 5.12 4.91 4.41
N THR A 139 5.52 5.56 5.50
CA THR A 139 5.10 6.94 5.80
C THR A 139 5.45 7.89 4.67
N LEU A 140 6.67 7.84 4.16
CA LEU A 140 7.12 8.70 3.06
C LEU A 140 6.30 8.47 1.78
N VAL A 141 6.13 7.22 1.39
CA VAL A 141 5.37 6.85 0.18
C VAL A 141 3.90 7.23 0.33
N TRP A 142 3.34 7.11 1.53
CA TRP A 142 1.96 7.53 1.82
C TRP A 142 1.79 9.05 1.72
N VAL A 143 2.76 9.83 2.20
CA VAL A 143 2.78 11.30 2.04
C VAL A 143 2.84 11.68 0.56
N ILE A 144 3.68 11.02 -0.24
CA ILE A 144 3.75 11.24 -1.71
C ILE A 144 2.38 10.98 -2.34
N PHE A 145 1.72 9.88 -1.96
CA PHE A 145 0.38 9.59 -2.43
C PHE A 145 -0.64 10.64 -1.99
N ALA A 146 -0.63 11.03 -0.72
CA ALA A 146 -1.55 12.04 -0.17
C ALA A 146 -1.42 13.40 -0.88
N ILE A 147 -0.20 13.88 -1.12
CA ILE A 147 0.05 15.12 -1.85
C ILE A 147 -0.56 15.05 -3.26
N ASN A 148 -0.31 13.97 -3.99
CA ASN A 148 -0.85 13.78 -5.33
C ASN A 148 -2.39 13.66 -5.32
N PHE A 149 -2.93 12.95 -4.34
CA PHE A 149 -4.36 12.76 -4.13
C PHE A 149 -5.08 14.09 -3.88
N PHE A 150 -4.65 14.85 -2.88
CA PHE A 150 -5.27 16.14 -2.55
C PHE A 150 -5.02 17.20 -3.63
N GLY A 151 -3.85 17.18 -4.28
CA GLY A 151 -3.57 18.01 -5.45
C GLY A 151 -4.56 17.75 -6.60
N THR A 152 -4.91 16.48 -6.83
CA THR A 152 -5.92 16.11 -7.85
C THR A 152 -7.31 16.62 -7.48
N ILE A 153 -7.70 16.56 -6.18
CA ILE A 153 -8.97 17.15 -5.72
C ILE A 153 -8.99 18.66 -5.91
N ALA A 154 -7.89 19.34 -5.63
CA ALA A 154 -7.79 20.78 -5.77
C ALA A 154 -7.93 21.26 -7.23
N THR A 155 -7.50 20.43 -8.19
CA THR A 155 -7.57 20.74 -9.65
C THR A 155 -8.81 20.16 -10.33
N ARG A 156 -9.77 19.67 -9.59
CA ARG A 156 -11.01 19.07 -10.12
C ARG A 156 -11.77 20.01 -11.05
N ARG A 157 -12.44 19.43 -12.05
CA ARG A 157 -13.29 20.15 -13.01
C ARG A 157 -14.79 19.94 -12.75
N VAL A 158 -15.15 19.55 -11.55
CA VAL A 158 -16.53 19.35 -11.08
C VAL A 158 -16.81 20.22 -9.87
N ASP A 159 -18.01 20.75 -9.75
CA ASP A 159 -18.36 21.65 -8.64
C ASP A 159 -18.61 20.90 -7.35
N HIS A 160 -19.15 19.69 -7.42
CA HIS A 160 -19.47 18.84 -6.28
C HIS A 160 -18.56 17.62 -6.22
N LEU A 161 -18.33 17.11 -5.02
CA LEU A 161 -17.60 15.88 -4.79
C LEU A 161 -18.55 14.70 -4.64
N TYR A 162 -18.31 13.64 -5.39
CA TYR A 162 -19.02 12.37 -5.21
C TYR A 162 -18.71 11.75 -3.85
N VAL A 163 -19.66 11.01 -3.30
CA VAL A 163 -19.52 10.32 -2.00
C VAL A 163 -18.26 9.46 -1.96
N ALA A 164 -17.90 8.79 -3.06
CA ALA A 164 -16.68 7.99 -3.14
C ALA A 164 -15.41 8.80 -2.82
N ILE A 165 -15.33 10.06 -3.24
CA ILE A 165 -14.15 10.92 -2.97
C ILE A 165 -14.05 11.23 -1.47
N TRP A 166 -15.16 11.42 -0.77
CA TRP A 166 -15.18 11.60 0.69
C TRP A 166 -14.69 10.36 1.43
N PHE A 167 -15.08 9.16 0.98
CA PHE A 167 -14.55 7.92 1.53
C PHE A 167 -13.06 7.76 1.24
N TYR A 168 -12.58 8.14 0.05
CA TYR A 168 -11.14 8.12 -0.24
C TYR A 168 -10.36 9.11 0.62
N MET A 169 -10.85 10.32 0.85
CA MET A 169 -10.23 11.27 1.78
C MET A 169 -10.14 10.69 3.19
N SER A 170 -11.24 10.10 3.68
CA SER A 170 -11.26 9.42 4.98
C SER A 170 -10.26 8.26 5.03
N PHE A 171 -10.20 7.44 3.98
CA PHE A 171 -9.23 6.34 3.86
C PHE A 171 -7.78 6.86 3.95
N VAL A 172 -7.43 7.88 3.17
CA VAL A 172 -6.06 8.43 3.15
C VAL A 172 -5.66 8.95 4.54
N ILE A 173 -6.54 9.71 5.19
CA ILE A 173 -6.27 10.30 6.51
C ILE A 173 -6.23 9.22 7.60
N THR A 174 -7.21 8.33 7.63
CA THR A 174 -7.34 7.30 8.67
C THR A 174 -6.15 6.33 8.63
N ILE A 175 -5.75 5.88 7.45
CA ILE A 175 -4.57 4.99 7.31
C ILE A 175 -3.29 5.71 7.71
N ALA A 176 -3.13 7.00 7.36
CA ALA A 176 -1.97 7.78 7.81
C ALA A 176 -1.89 7.86 9.34
N VAL A 177 -3.01 8.23 9.99
CA VAL A 177 -3.07 8.32 11.46
C VAL A 177 -2.85 6.95 12.11
N LEU A 178 -3.53 5.91 11.59
CA LEU A 178 -3.39 4.55 12.10
C LEU A 178 -1.93 4.07 12.02
N HIS A 179 -1.30 4.25 10.86
CA HIS A 179 0.09 3.83 10.65
C HIS A 179 1.04 4.58 11.60
N ILE A 180 0.92 5.91 11.69
CA ILE A 180 1.76 6.71 12.58
C ILE A 180 1.59 6.27 14.04
N VAL A 181 0.36 6.18 14.53
CA VAL A 181 0.10 5.83 15.96
C VAL A 181 0.50 4.39 16.27
N ASN A 182 0.28 3.48 15.32
CA ASN A 182 0.53 2.04 15.53
C ASN A 182 1.98 1.63 15.32
N ASN A 183 2.69 2.28 14.39
CA ASN A 183 4.02 1.86 13.93
C ASN A 183 5.14 2.84 14.31
N ILE A 184 4.86 3.94 15.04
CA ILE A 184 5.92 4.84 15.51
C ILE A 184 6.85 4.07 16.46
N GLN A 185 8.13 4.09 16.15
CA GLN A 185 9.18 3.38 16.87
C GLN A 185 10.38 4.30 17.08
N ILE A 186 11.06 4.15 18.22
CA ILE A 186 12.34 4.82 18.49
C ILE A 186 13.46 3.88 18.04
N PRO A 187 14.27 4.26 17.03
CA PRO A 187 15.38 3.43 16.57
C PRO A 187 16.40 3.18 17.70
N ALA A 188 16.76 1.91 17.92
CA ALA A 188 17.83 1.51 18.81
C ALA A 188 19.06 1.04 18.01
N THR A 189 18.83 0.29 16.94
CA THR A 189 19.83 -0.14 15.95
C THR A 189 19.18 -0.13 14.58
N LEU A 190 19.92 -0.47 13.51
CA LEU A 190 19.36 -0.53 12.16
C LEU A 190 18.14 -1.48 12.03
N THR A 191 18.09 -2.54 12.83
CA THR A 191 17.04 -3.56 12.76
C THR A 191 16.21 -3.69 14.04
N ARG A 192 16.53 -2.92 15.08
CA ARG A 192 15.83 -2.95 16.37
C ARG A 192 15.35 -1.57 16.76
N SER A 193 14.21 -1.51 17.42
CA SER A 193 13.59 -0.28 17.88
C SER A 193 12.80 -0.52 19.17
N TYR A 194 12.49 0.57 19.87
CA TYR A 194 11.54 0.60 20.97
C TYR A 194 10.22 1.14 20.46
N GLN A 195 9.14 0.44 20.75
CA GLN A 195 7.79 0.90 20.42
C GLN A 195 7.35 2.00 21.38
N ILE A 196 6.73 3.05 20.84
CA ILE A 196 6.20 4.15 21.65
C ILE A 196 4.76 3.83 22.06
N GLY A 197 4.45 4.07 23.34
CA GLY A 197 3.07 4.06 23.85
C GLY A 197 2.46 2.68 24.04
N ARG A 198 3.25 1.59 24.03
CA ARG A 198 2.76 0.26 24.36
C ARG A 198 3.31 -0.18 25.69
N ALA A 199 2.39 -0.22 26.66
CA ALA A 199 2.65 -0.90 27.90
C ALA A 199 2.98 -2.36 27.57
N HIS A 200 4.02 -2.87 28.20
CA HIS A 200 4.40 -4.27 28.16
C HIS A 200 3.22 -5.11 28.63
N VAL A 201 2.64 -5.86 27.73
CA VAL A 201 1.71 -6.93 28.07
C VAL A 201 2.49 -8.22 28.05
#